data_87e1bd1dc72d759d9b7ee481e3a978e3
#
_entry.id   87e1bd1dc72d759d9b7ee481e3a978e3
#
_cell.length_a   1.000
_cell.length_b   1.000
_cell.length_c   1.000
_cell.angle_alpha   90.00
_cell.angle_beta   90.00
_cell.angle_gamma   90.00
#
_symmetry.space_group_name_H-M   'P 1'
#
loop_
_entity.id
_entity.type
_entity.pdbx_description
1 polymer ?
#
loop_
_entity_poly.entity_id
_entity_poly.type
_entity_poly.pdbx_seq_one_letter_code
_entity_poly.pdbx_strand_id
1 'polypeptide(L)'
;MKKVLVLSCSTGQGHDSCAKAVKEYFDEQNVCCEVRDALEFDSKRLAWFMSWGHSFMYRHMPWLFKKGYSYSENHPSVFKESSLVFRILTSGTDKIYDYIAEGGFDTIICTHVFSAMILTYMQKQHPMDVKTSFVATDYTCSPSMEKSDLQYYFIPHESLTEEFMRCGIPKERIIPVGIPVRTDFVRRTDRREAKQLLEINPDSKHMLIMCGSMGCGPIAKTVVKLSKIIPDDVEVTVVCGTNKSLFKKLLKKYRHDERIHIVGYTDKISLYMDATDLYLTKPGGISSTEAAMKCVPMLLADVVAGCELHNMKFFGDMGAAVIEKSLSNLAEKSIELIRDTKKLKEMEKALENYNQSVGTRGIFDNLKD
;
A
#
# COMPACT_ATOMS: atom_id res chain seq x y z
N MET A 1 -3.94 -23.01 -13.99
CA MET A 1 -4.62 -21.74 -13.69
C MET A 1 -5.31 -21.20 -14.94
N LYS A 2 -6.65 -21.09 -14.93
CA LYS A 2 -7.44 -20.65 -16.12
C LYS A 2 -8.18 -19.34 -15.85
N LYS A 3 -8.79 -19.20 -14.68
CA LYS A 3 -9.55 -18.00 -14.31
C LYS A 3 -9.34 -17.66 -12.84
N VAL A 4 -8.96 -16.43 -12.56
CA VAL A 4 -8.56 -15.94 -11.23
C VAL A 4 -9.56 -14.93 -10.69
N LEU A 5 -9.95 -15.06 -9.43
CA LEU A 5 -10.70 -14.07 -8.69
C LEU A 5 -9.81 -13.45 -7.59
N VAL A 6 -9.64 -12.15 -7.62
CA VAL A 6 -9.01 -11.41 -6.53
C VAL A 6 -10.09 -10.81 -5.64
N LEU A 7 -10.13 -11.23 -4.39
CA LEU A 7 -11.02 -10.71 -3.37
C LEU A 7 -10.30 -9.66 -2.52
N SER A 8 -10.69 -8.40 -2.70
CA SER A 8 -10.25 -7.27 -1.88
C SER A 8 -11.32 -6.89 -0.85
N CYS A 9 -11.01 -5.93 0.01
CA CYS A 9 -11.97 -5.20 0.82
C CYS A 9 -11.61 -3.72 0.75
N SER A 10 -12.55 -2.88 0.33
CA SER A 10 -12.33 -1.44 0.11
C SER A 10 -12.24 -0.65 1.43
N THR A 11 -11.49 -1.17 2.42
CA THR A 11 -11.19 -0.50 3.70
C THR A 11 -9.98 0.42 3.60
N GLY A 12 -9.29 0.44 2.43
CA GLY A 12 -8.14 1.30 2.13
C GLY A 12 -7.70 1.10 0.70
N GLN A 13 -7.18 2.16 0.05
CA GLN A 13 -6.76 2.07 -1.36
C GLN A 13 -5.53 1.19 -1.59
N GLY A 14 -4.77 0.83 -0.53
CA GLY A 14 -3.63 -0.06 -0.63
C GLY A 14 -4.03 -1.45 -1.13
N HIS A 15 -5.00 -2.07 -0.48
CA HIS A 15 -5.49 -3.41 -0.85
C HIS A 15 -6.03 -3.46 -2.28
N ASP A 16 -6.78 -2.42 -2.68
CA ASP A 16 -7.30 -2.29 -4.04
C ASP A 16 -6.18 -2.05 -5.07
N SER A 17 -5.14 -1.31 -4.71
CA SER A 17 -3.97 -1.10 -5.58
C SER A 17 -3.20 -2.40 -5.79
N CYS A 18 -3.02 -3.19 -4.72
CA CYS A 18 -2.43 -4.53 -4.79
C CYS A 18 -3.26 -5.45 -5.68
N ALA A 19 -4.58 -5.50 -5.48
CA ALA A 19 -5.49 -6.31 -6.28
C ALA A 19 -5.44 -5.93 -7.78
N LYS A 20 -5.38 -4.63 -8.08
CA LYS A 20 -5.22 -4.13 -9.45
C LYS A 20 -3.88 -4.49 -10.07
N ALA A 21 -2.78 -4.44 -9.29
CA ALA A 21 -1.46 -4.84 -9.75
C ALA A 21 -1.41 -6.33 -10.10
N VAL A 22 -2.03 -7.18 -9.27
CA VAL A 22 -2.18 -8.61 -9.57
C VAL A 22 -2.97 -8.80 -10.85
N LYS A 23 -4.14 -8.16 -10.98
CA LYS A 23 -4.97 -8.25 -12.19
C LYS A 23 -4.21 -7.82 -13.45
N GLU A 24 -3.55 -6.65 -13.43
CA GLU A 24 -2.78 -6.10 -14.55
C GLU A 24 -1.75 -7.13 -15.06
N TYR A 25 -0.95 -7.69 -14.15
CA TYR A 25 0.07 -8.67 -14.52
C TYR A 25 -0.53 -9.96 -15.05
N PHE A 26 -1.60 -10.49 -14.43
CA PHE A 26 -2.25 -11.73 -14.87
C PHE A 26 -2.91 -11.57 -16.24
N ASP A 27 -3.53 -10.42 -16.49
CA ASP A 27 -4.09 -10.09 -17.82
C ASP A 27 -2.97 -10.01 -18.89
N GLU A 28 -1.79 -9.42 -18.56
CA GLU A 28 -0.61 -9.41 -19.43
C GLU A 28 -0.10 -10.83 -19.75
N GLN A 29 -0.31 -11.79 -18.84
CA GLN A 29 0.01 -13.20 -19.05
C GLN A 29 -1.11 -14.00 -19.73
N ASN A 30 -2.16 -13.33 -20.25
CA ASN A 30 -3.35 -13.93 -20.88
C ASN A 30 -4.16 -14.84 -19.92
N VAL A 31 -4.14 -14.58 -18.62
CA VAL A 31 -4.98 -15.25 -17.62
C VAL A 31 -6.12 -14.31 -17.25
N CYS A 32 -7.37 -14.76 -17.46
CA CYS A 32 -8.55 -13.98 -17.10
C CYS A 32 -8.56 -13.72 -15.57
N CYS A 33 -8.47 -12.47 -15.17
CA CYS A 33 -8.43 -12.07 -13.76
C CYS A 33 -9.50 -11.02 -13.45
N GLU A 34 -10.36 -11.33 -12.47
CA GLU A 34 -11.40 -10.43 -11.99
C GLU A 34 -11.09 -9.95 -10.57
N VAL A 35 -11.41 -8.69 -10.26
CA VAL A 35 -11.30 -8.12 -8.91
C VAL A 35 -12.70 -7.82 -8.38
N ARG A 36 -12.98 -8.27 -7.15
CA ARG A 36 -14.25 -7.99 -6.45
C ARG A 36 -13.98 -7.59 -5.00
N ASP A 37 -14.84 -6.74 -4.47
CA ASP A 37 -14.87 -6.48 -3.03
C ASP A 37 -15.67 -7.60 -2.34
N ALA A 38 -15.04 -8.31 -1.39
CA ALA A 38 -15.68 -9.42 -0.69
C ALA A 38 -16.90 -9.00 0.14
N LEU A 39 -16.95 -7.75 0.60
CA LEU A 39 -18.05 -7.21 1.39
C LEU A 39 -19.27 -6.82 0.54
N GLU A 40 -19.08 -6.59 -0.77
CA GLU A 40 -20.19 -6.24 -1.67
C GLU A 40 -21.13 -7.42 -1.96
N PHE A 41 -20.69 -8.64 -1.74
CA PHE A 41 -21.51 -9.85 -1.96
C PHE A 41 -22.69 -9.94 -0.97
N ASP A 42 -22.53 -9.44 0.25
CA ASP A 42 -23.67 -9.34 1.17
C ASP A 42 -24.56 -8.14 0.79
N SER A 43 -24.00 -6.93 0.87
CA SER A 43 -24.73 -5.70 0.60
C SER A 43 -23.77 -4.58 0.18
N LYS A 44 -24.01 -4.00 -1.00
CA LYS A 44 -23.28 -2.79 -1.46
C LYS A 44 -23.37 -1.64 -0.46
N ARG A 45 -24.49 -1.56 0.30
CA ARG A 45 -24.66 -0.53 1.34
C ARG A 45 -23.77 -0.78 2.53
N LEU A 46 -23.61 -2.04 2.96
CA LEU A 46 -22.73 -2.42 4.06
C LEU A 46 -21.26 -2.18 3.68
N ALA A 47 -20.84 -2.63 2.52
CA ALA A 47 -19.48 -2.39 2.00
C ALA A 47 -19.18 -0.88 1.94
N TRP A 48 -20.09 -0.09 1.39
CA TRP A 48 -19.97 1.37 1.35
C TRP A 48 -19.85 1.98 2.75
N PHE A 49 -20.72 1.56 3.70
CA PHE A 49 -20.70 2.07 5.08
C PHE A 49 -19.38 1.72 5.79
N MET A 50 -18.89 0.51 5.63
CA MET A 50 -17.61 0.09 6.22
C MET A 50 -16.43 0.87 5.62
N SER A 51 -16.36 1.00 4.30
CA SER A 51 -15.33 1.76 3.59
C SER A 51 -15.37 3.25 3.96
N TRP A 52 -16.57 3.84 3.96
CA TRP A 52 -16.76 5.23 4.35
C TRP A 52 -16.41 5.46 5.83
N GLY A 53 -16.88 4.59 6.72
CA GLY A 53 -16.61 4.65 8.16
C GLY A 53 -15.12 4.55 8.47
N HIS A 54 -14.42 3.61 7.85
CA HIS A 54 -12.97 3.47 7.95
C HIS A 54 -12.25 4.73 7.49
N SER A 55 -12.57 5.23 6.29
CA SER A 55 -11.98 6.45 5.72
C SER A 55 -12.28 7.69 6.55
N PHE A 56 -13.49 7.79 7.10
CA PHE A 56 -13.90 8.90 7.96
C PHE A 56 -13.13 8.90 9.29
N MET A 57 -13.05 7.75 9.96
CA MET A 57 -12.29 7.61 11.21
C MET A 57 -10.82 7.91 11.01
N TYR A 58 -10.23 7.39 9.94
CA TYR A 58 -8.83 7.63 9.61
C TYR A 58 -8.52 9.11 9.38
N ARG A 59 -9.43 9.85 8.68
CA ARG A 59 -9.24 11.27 8.37
C ARG A 59 -9.52 12.21 9.53
N HIS A 60 -10.58 11.94 10.29
CA HIS A 60 -11.13 12.90 11.23
C HIS A 60 -10.96 12.52 12.70
N MET A 61 -10.75 11.22 12.98
CA MET A 61 -10.63 10.69 14.33
C MET A 61 -9.44 9.72 14.46
N PRO A 62 -8.21 10.12 14.06
CA PRO A 62 -7.04 9.22 14.02
C PRO A 62 -6.72 8.59 15.38
N TRP A 63 -6.98 9.29 16.50
CA TRP A 63 -6.80 8.75 17.84
C TRP A 63 -7.76 7.59 18.16
N LEU A 64 -9.00 7.67 17.67
CA LEU A 64 -9.99 6.61 17.84
C LEU A 64 -9.64 5.41 16.95
N PHE A 65 -9.22 5.66 15.72
CA PHE A 65 -8.71 4.63 14.82
C PHE A 65 -7.53 3.88 15.46
N LYS A 66 -6.56 4.60 16.03
CA LYS A 66 -5.43 4.02 16.77
C LYS A 66 -5.87 3.13 17.92
N LYS A 67 -6.81 3.60 18.74
CA LYS A 67 -7.37 2.80 19.85
C LYS A 67 -8.10 1.55 19.37
N GLY A 68 -8.92 1.68 18.32
CA GLY A 68 -9.67 0.57 17.73
C GLY A 68 -8.74 -0.49 17.16
N TYR A 69 -7.70 -0.08 16.44
CA TYR A 69 -6.70 -0.99 15.87
C TYR A 69 -5.93 -1.72 16.99
N SER A 70 -5.39 -0.98 17.97
CA SER A 70 -4.69 -1.58 19.12
C SER A 70 -5.61 -2.48 19.96
N TYR A 71 -6.91 -2.16 20.04
CA TYR A 71 -7.87 -3.04 20.70
C TYR A 71 -8.04 -4.35 19.93
N SER A 72 -8.16 -4.32 18.60
CA SER A 72 -8.28 -5.53 17.77
C SER A 72 -7.03 -6.41 17.82
N GLU A 73 -5.83 -5.81 17.89
CA GLU A 73 -4.58 -6.55 18.08
C GLU A 73 -4.54 -7.31 19.41
N ASN A 74 -5.04 -6.71 20.47
CA ASN A 74 -4.97 -7.27 21.83
C ASN A 74 -6.20 -8.15 22.20
N HIS A 75 -7.24 -8.15 21.36
CA HIS A 75 -8.49 -8.88 21.63
C HIS A 75 -8.92 -9.72 20.42
N PRO A 76 -8.25 -10.87 20.15
CA PRO A 76 -8.60 -11.76 19.05
C PRO A 76 -10.04 -12.28 19.09
N SER A 77 -10.71 -12.16 20.25
CA SER A 77 -12.10 -12.56 20.44
C SER A 77 -13.11 -11.75 19.63
N VAL A 78 -12.75 -10.54 19.16
CA VAL A 78 -13.63 -9.70 18.32
C VAL A 78 -14.02 -10.41 17.03
N PHE A 79 -13.13 -11.24 16.48
CA PHE A 79 -13.34 -12.01 15.25
C PHE A 79 -13.58 -13.51 15.51
N LYS A 80 -14.05 -13.91 16.69
CA LYS A 80 -14.53 -15.29 16.91
C LYS A 80 -15.77 -15.55 16.08
N GLU A 81 -15.96 -16.79 15.60
CA GLU A 81 -17.12 -17.20 14.80
C GLU A 81 -18.48 -16.90 15.48
N SER A 82 -18.50 -16.89 16.82
CA SER A 82 -19.68 -16.51 17.61
C SER A 82 -19.94 -15.01 17.69
N SER A 83 -19.01 -14.15 17.28
CA SER A 83 -19.14 -12.69 17.37
C SER A 83 -20.08 -12.13 16.30
N LEU A 84 -20.78 -11.03 16.64
CA LEU A 84 -21.63 -10.34 15.68
C LEU A 84 -20.81 -9.79 14.49
N VAL A 85 -19.59 -9.32 14.74
CA VAL A 85 -18.70 -8.81 13.69
C VAL A 85 -18.36 -9.89 12.68
N PHE A 86 -18.00 -11.10 13.14
CA PHE A 86 -17.69 -12.20 12.26
C PHE A 86 -18.93 -12.65 11.44
N ARG A 87 -20.09 -12.72 12.08
CA ARG A 87 -21.35 -13.08 11.40
C ARG A 87 -21.72 -12.08 10.31
N ILE A 88 -21.52 -10.78 10.55
CA ILE A 88 -21.73 -9.74 9.54
C ILE A 88 -20.71 -9.88 8.41
N LEU A 89 -19.41 -10.09 8.71
CA LEU A 89 -18.40 -10.28 7.69
C LEU A 89 -18.64 -11.49 6.79
N THR A 90 -19.19 -12.57 7.34
CA THR A 90 -19.39 -13.83 6.60
C THR A 90 -20.81 -13.99 6.03
N SER A 91 -21.68 -12.99 6.16
CA SER A 91 -23.08 -13.09 5.71
C SER A 91 -23.23 -13.23 4.18
N GLY A 92 -22.25 -12.78 3.40
CA GLY A 92 -22.22 -12.92 1.93
C GLY A 92 -21.62 -14.23 1.40
N THR A 93 -21.27 -15.17 2.27
CA THR A 93 -20.49 -16.37 1.93
C THR A 93 -21.13 -17.23 0.84
N ASP A 94 -22.46 -17.50 0.93
CA ASP A 94 -23.17 -18.32 -0.06
C ASP A 94 -23.13 -17.67 -1.45
N LYS A 95 -23.29 -16.34 -1.52
CA LYS A 95 -23.21 -15.60 -2.80
C LYS A 95 -21.80 -15.60 -3.40
N ILE A 96 -20.77 -15.62 -2.54
CA ILE A 96 -19.37 -15.75 -2.99
C ILE A 96 -19.16 -17.14 -3.57
N TYR A 97 -19.68 -18.18 -2.90
CA TYR A 97 -19.62 -19.55 -3.38
C TYR A 97 -20.28 -19.69 -4.76
N ASP A 98 -21.53 -19.24 -4.90
CA ASP A 98 -22.25 -19.28 -6.18
C ASP A 98 -21.49 -18.53 -7.27
N TYR A 99 -20.97 -17.34 -6.97
CA TYR A 99 -20.19 -16.54 -7.92
C TYR A 99 -18.91 -17.25 -8.39
N ILE A 100 -18.21 -17.93 -7.48
CA ILE A 100 -17.00 -18.69 -7.82
C ILE A 100 -17.36 -19.89 -8.67
N ALA A 101 -18.39 -20.65 -8.29
CA ALA A 101 -18.83 -21.86 -8.99
C ALA A 101 -19.35 -21.55 -10.39
N GLU A 102 -20.29 -20.60 -10.53
CA GLU A 102 -20.87 -20.19 -11.79
C GLU A 102 -19.83 -19.51 -12.71
N GLY A 103 -18.91 -18.75 -12.10
CA GLY A 103 -17.85 -18.07 -12.83
C GLY A 103 -16.73 -18.97 -13.33
N GLY A 104 -16.64 -20.21 -12.85
CA GLY A 104 -15.58 -21.17 -13.22
C GLY A 104 -14.17 -20.72 -12.79
N PHE A 105 -14.07 -20.05 -11.67
CA PHE A 105 -12.77 -19.67 -11.10
C PHE A 105 -12.07 -20.89 -10.50
N ASP A 106 -10.78 -21.04 -10.80
CA ASP A 106 -9.93 -22.11 -10.27
C ASP A 106 -8.89 -21.62 -9.26
N THR A 107 -8.76 -20.30 -9.12
CA THR A 107 -7.77 -19.67 -8.25
C THR A 107 -8.35 -18.41 -7.61
N ILE A 108 -8.25 -18.32 -6.29
CA ILE A 108 -8.75 -17.19 -5.49
C ILE A 108 -7.60 -16.55 -4.73
N ILE A 109 -7.44 -15.24 -4.88
CA ILE A 109 -6.39 -14.46 -4.23
C ILE A 109 -7.03 -13.42 -3.32
N CYS A 110 -6.71 -13.43 -2.03
CA CYS A 110 -7.18 -12.45 -1.05
C CYS A 110 -6.12 -11.39 -0.79
N THR A 111 -6.46 -10.10 -0.92
CA THR A 111 -5.54 -8.99 -0.62
C THR A 111 -5.84 -8.29 0.71
N HIS A 112 -6.82 -8.79 1.46
CA HIS A 112 -7.19 -8.28 2.78
C HIS A 112 -7.48 -9.42 3.74
N VAL A 113 -7.16 -9.24 5.04
CA VAL A 113 -7.40 -10.28 6.05
C VAL A 113 -8.88 -10.69 6.14
N PHE A 114 -9.80 -9.74 5.97
CA PHE A 114 -11.24 -10.08 6.00
C PHE A 114 -11.65 -10.95 4.82
N SER A 115 -11.17 -10.68 3.61
CA SER A 115 -11.44 -11.57 2.47
C SER A 115 -10.84 -12.96 2.66
N ALA A 116 -9.67 -13.09 3.31
CA ALA A 116 -9.08 -14.37 3.66
C ALA A 116 -9.92 -15.14 4.70
N MET A 117 -10.45 -14.45 5.72
CA MET A 117 -11.34 -15.04 6.72
C MET A 117 -12.67 -15.49 6.10
N ILE A 118 -13.27 -14.67 5.23
CA ILE A 118 -14.52 -14.99 4.53
C ILE A 118 -14.31 -16.23 3.65
N LEU A 119 -13.23 -16.26 2.87
CA LEU A 119 -12.90 -17.40 1.99
C LEU A 119 -12.66 -18.67 2.79
N THR A 120 -11.95 -18.58 3.92
CA THR A 120 -11.75 -19.72 4.84
C THR A 120 -13.06 -20.25 5.39
N TYR A 121 -13.95 -19.36 5.83
CA TYR A 121 -15.26 -19.74 6.33
C TYR A 121 -16.12 -20.38 5.23
N MET A 122 -16.11 -19.81 4.02
CA MET A 122 -16.77 -20.36 2.84
C MET A 122 -16.29 -21.78 2.56
N GLN A 123 -14.98 -22.02 2.52
CA GLN A 123 -14.40 -23.35 2.26
C GLN A 123 -14.78 -24.39 3.31
N LYS A 124 -15.04 -23.99 4.56
CA LYS A 124 -15.55 -24.87 5.62
C LYS A 124 -17.01 -25.27 5.41
N GLN A 125 -17.83 -24.34 4.90
CA GLN A 125 -19.27 -24.59 4.66
C GLN A 125 -19.51 -25.27 3.30
N HIS A 126 -18.80 -24.84 2.28
CA HIS A 126 -18.90 -25.27 0.89
C HIS A 126 -17.50 -25.58 0.34
N PRO A 127 -16.96 -26.80 0.58
CA PRO A 127 -15.66 -27.20 0.07
C PRO A 127 -15.59 -27.12 -1.47
N MET A 128 -14.56 -26.48 -2.00
CA MET A 128 -14.32 -26.37 -3.44
C MET A 128 -12.85 -26.72 -3.74
N ASP A 129 -12.63 -27.36 -4.88
CA ASP A 129 -11.28 -27.63 -5.40
C ASP A 129 -10.77 -26.42 -6.18
N VAL A 130 -10.37 -25.38 -5.46
CA VAL A 130 -9.77 -24.15 -5.99
C VAL A 130 -8.52 -23.81 -5.22
N LYS A 131 -7.51 -23.24 -5.90
CA LYS A 131 -6.32 -22.71 -5.23
C LYS A 131 -6.69 -21.45 -4.44
N THR A 132 -6.25 -21.38 -3.20
CA THR A 132 -6.53 -20.26 -2.29
C THR A 132 -5.25 -19.63 -1.80
N SER A 133 -5.19 -18.30 -1.84
CA SER A 133 -4.00 -17.57 -1.38
C SER A 133 -4.33 -16.24 -0.73
N PHE A 134 -3.41 -15.80 0.12
CA PHE A 134 -3.40 -14.47 0.72
C PHE A 134 -2.16 -13.70 0.25
N VAL A 135 -2.30 -12.41 0.00
CA VAL A 135 -1.21 -11.49 -0.31
C VAL A 135 -1.17 -10.41 0.75
N ALA A 136 -0.10 -10.38 1.52
CA ALA A 136 0.13 -9.34 2.51
C ALA A 136 0.45 -8.00 1.82
N THR A 137 -0.14 -6.92 2.31
CA THR A 137 -0.01 -5.56 1.76
C THR A 137 0.75 -4.60 2.68
N ASP A 138 1.24 -5.11 3.81
CA ASP A 138 2.04 -4.41 4.79
C ASP A 138 3.18 -5.30 5.30
N TYR A 139 4.25 -4.70 5.81
CA TYR A 139 5.44 -5.39 6.33
C TYR A 139 5.24 -5.93 7.74
N THR A 140 4.14 -6.62 7.94
CA THR A 140 3.78 -7.30 9.18
C THR A 140 2.68 -8.34 8.91
N CYS A 141 2.52 -9.30 9.80
CA CYS A 141 1.36 -10.18 9.81
C CYS A 141 0.13 -9.40 10.33
N SER A 142 -0.92 -9.33 9.54
CA SER A 142 -2.15 -8.63 9.94
C SER A 142 -2.80 -9.30 11.16
N PRO A 143 -3.37 -8.52 12.09
CA PRO A 143 -4.16 -9.08 13.19
C PRO A 143 -5.27 -9.99 12.66
N SER A 144 -5.52 -11.07 13.36
CA SER A 144 -6.52 -12.11 13.01
C SER A 144 -6.17 -12.98 11.80
N MET A 145 -4.94 -12.93 11.29
CA MET A 145 -4.47 -13.83 10.23
C MET A 145 -4.54 -15.29 10.64
N GLU A 146 -4.41 -15.62 11.93
CA GLU A 146 -4.57 -16.95 12.52
C GLU A 146 -5.98 -17.55 12.31
N LYS A 147 -6.94 -16.75 11.84
CA LYS A 147 -8.30 -17.20 11.51
C LYS A 147 -8.47 -17.60 10.05
N SER A 148 -7.43 -17.41 9.25
CA SER A 148 -7.41 -17.86 7.86
C SER A 148 -6.71 -19.21 7.73
N ASP A 149 -7.21 -20.03 6.81
CA ASP A 149 -6.62 -21.33 6.43
C ASP A 149 -6.65 -21.44 4.92
N LEU A 150 -5.56 -20.94 4.30
CA LEU A 150 -5.39 -20.89 2.85
C LEU A 150 -4.15 -21.69 2.44
N GLN A 151 -4.06 -22.08 1.18
CA GLN A 151 -2.96 -22.90 0.67
C GLN A 151 -1.64 -22.13 0.60
N TYR A 152 -1.67 -20.83 0.26
CA TYR A 152 -0.48 -20.00 0.10
C TYR A 152 -0.63 -18.65 0.80
N TYR A 153 0.47 -18.19 1.42
CA TYR A 153 0.58 -16.87 2.04
C TYR A 153 1.79 -16.15 1.43
N PHE A 154 1.52 -15.22 0.52
CA PHE A 154 2.53 -14.41 -0.12
C PHE A 154 2.87 -13.23 0.78
N ILE A 155 4.10 -13.19 1.27
CA ILE A 155 4.57 -12.21 2.24
C ILE A 155 5.56 -11.20 1.63
N PRO A 156 5.70 -10.00 2.21
CA PRO A 156 6.52 -8.92 1.63
C PRO A 156 8.01 -9.20 1.58
N HIS A 157 8.54 -9.94 2.57
CA HIS A 157 9.97 -10.18 2.68
C HIS A 157 10.25 -11.43 3.54
N GLU A 158 11.35 -12.12 3.26
CA GLU A 158 11.74 -13.36 3.97
C GLU A 158 11.96 -13.14 5.48
N SER A 159 12.44 -11.95 5.90
CA SER A 159 12.63 -11.62 7.31
C SER A 159 11.34 -11.65 8.15
N LEU A 160 10.18 -11.66 7.51
CA LEU A 160 8.87 -11.73 8.16
C LEU A 160 8.36 -13.17 8.34
N THR A 161 9.05 -14.17 7.79
CA THR A 161 8.61 -15.58 7.83
C THR A 161 8.32 -16.04 9.26
N GLU A 162 9.22 -15.74 10.21
CA GLU A 162 9.02 -16.14 11.62
C GLU A 162 7.83 -15.42 12.29
N GLU A 163 7.53 -14.19 11.87
CA GLU A 163 6.37 -13.45 12.37
C GLU A 163 5.07 -14.12 11.93
N PHE A 164 4.98 -14.48 10.64
CA PHE A 164 3.82 -15.21 10.10
C PHE A 164 3.68 -16.60 10.73
N MET A 165 4.79 -17.31 10.96
CA MET A 165 4.76 -18.59 11.67
C MET A 165 4.23 -18.44 13.11
N ARG A 166 4.61 -17.39 13.83
CA ARG A 166 4.08 -17.08 15.17
C ARG A 166 2.59 -16.77 15.17
N CYS A 167 2.06 -16.27 14.05
CA CYS A 167 0.62 -16.12 13.83
C CYS A 167 -0.09 -17.43 13.45
N GLY A 168 0.59 -18.58 13.51
CA GLY A 168 0.01 -19.90 13.26
C GLY A 168 0.02 -20.36 11.81
N ILE A 169 0.67 -19.64 10.90
CA ILE A 169 0.78 -20.04 9.49
C ILE A 169 1.90 -21.08 9.34
N PRO A 170 1.65 -22.26 8.73
CA PRO A 170 2.66 -23.26 8.47
C PRO A 170 3.76 -22.73 7.55
N LYS A 171 5.03 -23.01 7.88
CA LYS A 171 6.19 -22.47 7.14
C LYS A 171 6.14 -22.80 5.65
N GLU A 172 5.73 -24.00 5.30
CA GLU A 172 5.63 -24.49 3.92
C GLU A 172 4.58 -23.76 3.07
N ARG A 173 3.67 -23.02 3.69
CA ARG A 173 2.68 -22.18 2.99
C ARG A 173 3.11 -20.72 2.86
N ILE A 174 4.23 -20.33 3.50
CA ILE A 174 4.72 -18.95 3.50
C ILE A 174 5.70 -18.76 2.35
N ILE A 175 5.41 -17.84 1.45
CA ILE A 175 6.22 -17.58 0.26
C ILE A 175 6.58 -16.10 0.20
N PRO A 176 7.85 -15.73 0.44
CA PRO A 176 8.31 -14.35 0.35
C PRO A 176 8.51 -13.95 -1.12
N VAL A 177 7.63 -13.10 -1.63
CA VAL A 177 7.65 -12.64 -3.03
C VAL A 177 7.69 -11.12 -3.18
N GLY A 178 7.47 -10.37 -2.09
CA GLY A 178 7.28 -8.92 -2.15
C GLY A 178 5.81 -8.52 -2.30
N ILE A 179 5.52 -7.24 -2.05
CA ILE A 179 4.17 -6.69 -2.23
C ILE A 179 3.95 -6.39 -3.72
N PRO A 180 2.84 -6.83 -4.33
CA PRO A 180 2.48 -6.47 -5.70
C PRO A 180 2.36 -4.97 -5.92
N VAL A 181 3.05 -4.47 -6.92
CA VAL A 181 2.92 -3.12 -7.44
C VAL A 181 2.63 -3.17 -8.94
N ARG A 182 2.02 -2.12 -9.50
CA ARG A 182 1.72 -2.05 -10.92
C ARG A 182 2.99 -2.15 -11.77
N THR A 183 2.88 -2.67 -12.97
CA THR A 183 3.98 -2.88 -13.92
C THR A 183 4.80 -1.61 -14.18
N ASP A 184 4.17 -0.43 -14.15
CA ASP A 184 4.84 0.87 -14.28
C ASP A 184 5.94 1.11 -13.24
N PHE A 185 5.79 0.58 -12.02
CA PHE A 185 6.80 0.75 -10.97
C PHE A 185 7.99 -0.22 -11.11
N VAL A 186 7.82 -1.28 -11.89
CA VAL A 186 8.91 -2.23 -12.20
C VAL A 186 9.86 -1.67 -13.28
N ARG A 187 9.30 -0.90 -14.22
CA ARG A 187 10.07 -0.22 -15.26
C ARG A 187 10.65 1.08 -14.70
N ARG A 188 11.85 1.45 -15.12
CA ARG A 188 12.49 2.71 -14.72
C ARG A 188 12.77 3.58 -15.92
N THR A 189 12.48 4.86 -15.78
CA THR A 189 12.92 5.93 -16.66
C THR A 189 14.14 6.60 -16.04
N ASP A 190 15.11 7.01 -16.86
CA ASP A 190 16.23 7.81 -16.35
C ASP A 190 15.72 9.06 -15.63
N ARG A 191 16.35 9.41 -14.49
CA ARG A 191 15.89 10.50 -13.61
C ARG A 191 15.84 11.84 -14.34
N ARG A 192 16.83 12.11 -15.17
CA ARG A 192 16.91 13.36 -15.93
C ARG A 192 15.85 13.43 -17.02
N GLU A 193 15.64 12.31 -17.72
CA GLU A 193 14.57 12.15 -18.71
C GLU A 193 13.18 12.30 -18.06
N ALA A 194 12.96 11.65 -16.92
CA ALA A 194 11.70 11.74 -16.18
C ALA A 194 11.38 13.18 -15.75
N LYS A 195 12.40 13.93 -15.28
CA LYS A 195 12.25 15.36 -14.98
C LYS A 195 11.83 16.16 -16.21
N GLN A 196 12.47 15.96 -17.36
CA GLN A 196 12.11 16.63 -18.61
C GLN A 196 10.66 16.34 -19.03
N LEU A 197 10.23 15.08 -18.96
CA LEU A 197 8.85 14.65 -19.29
C LEU A 197 7.79 15.27 -18.37
N LEU A 198 8.19 15.67 -17.17
CA LEU A 198 7.31 16.28 -16.15
C LEU A 198 7.47 17.81 -16.06
N GLU A 199 8.26 18.43 -16.95
CA GLU A 199 8.56 19.88 -16.94
C GLU A 199 9.23 20.35 -15.63
N ILE A 200 10.01 19.46 -15.00
CA ILE A 200 10.88 19.75 -13.84
C ILE A 200 12.28 20.04 -14.38
N ASN A 201 12.99 21.01 -13.80
CA ASN A 201 14.35 21.31 -14.22
C ASN A 201 15.27 20.09 -14.04
N PRO A 202 15.90 19.57 -15.11
CA PRO A 202 16.73 18.37 -15.05
C PRO A 202 17.94 18.50 -14.11
N ASP A 203 18.40 19.73 -13.87
CA ASP A 203 19.59 20.04 -13.06
C ASP A 203 19.24 20.32 -11.58
N SER A 204 17.95 20.53 -11.24
CA SER A 204 17.51 20.70 -9.86
C SER A 204 17.49 19.38 -9.09
N LYS A 205 17.60 19.45 -7.77
CA LYS A 205 17.17 18.35 -6.89
C LYS A 205 15.64 18.34 -6.83
N HIS A 206 15.03 17.15 -6.86
CA HIS A 206 13.58 17.03 -6.86
C HIS A 206 13.07 16.24 -5.65
N MET A 207 12.11 16.83 -4.94
CA MET A 207 11.41 16.22 -3.82
C MET A 207 9.95 15.95 -4.20
N LEU A 208 9.51 14.71 -4.01
CA LEU A 208 8.11 14.34 -4.13
C LEU A 208 7.47 14.32 -2.74
N ILE A 209 6.32 14.97 -2.58
CA ILE A 209 5.50 14.93 -1.37
C ILE A 209 4.15 14.31 -1.69
N MET A 210 3.85 13.13 -1.14
CA MET A 210 2.56 12.47 -1.29
C MET A 210 2.26 11.63 -0.05
N CYS A 211 1.12 11.84 0.61
CA CYS A 211 0.70 11.06 1.77
C CYS A 211 -0.52 10.18 1.42
N GLY A 212 -0.25 9.15 0.60
CA GLY A 212 -1.25 8.25 0.06
C GLY A 212 -2.21 8.92 -0.93
N SER A 213 -3.02 8.13 -1.57
CA SER A 213 -3.96 8.54 -2.63
C SER A 213 -5.07 9.48 -2.17
N MET A 214 -5.37 9.50 -0.88
CA MET A 214 -6.36 10.40 -0.28
C MET A 214 -5.80 11.78 0.07
N GLY A 215 -4.50 12.03 -0.08
CA GLY A 215 -3.87 13.31 0.28
C GLY A 215 -4.10 13.68 1.75
N CYS A 216 -3.96 12.72 2.67
CA CYS A 216 -4.10 12.91 4.11
C CYS A 216 -2.73 13.17 4.75
N GLY A 217 -2.72 13.76 5.96
CA GLY A 217 -1.48 14.00 6.72
C GLY A 217 -1.04 15.47 6.71
N PRO A 218 0.20 15.75 7.13
CA PRO A 218 0.67 17.11 7.42
C PRO A 218 1.05 17.93 6.18
N ILE A 219 0.70 17.49 4.95
CA ILE A 219 1.14 18.05 3.67
C ILE A 219 1.05 19.58 3.66
N ALA A 220 -0.12 20.14 3.95
CA ALA A 220 -0.32 21.58 3.86
C ALA A 220 0.60 22.39 4.78
N LYS A 221 0.83 21.91 6.01
CA LYS A 221 1.71 22.58 6.98
C LYS A 221 3.17 22.45 6.58
N THR A 222 3.57 21.27 6.09
CA THR A 222 4.92 21.01 5.63
C THR A 222 5.26 21.86 4.41
N VAL A 223 4.37 21.94 3.41
CA VAL A 223 4.59 22.77 2.21
C VAL A 223 4.69 24.26 2.56
N VAL A 224 3.87 24.74 3.51
CA VAL A 224 3.95 26.15 3.99
C VAL A 224 5.30 26.46 4.64
N LYS A 225 5.90 25.52 5.35
CA LYS A 225 7.23 25.70 5.94
C LYS A 225 8.31 25.58 4.87
N LEU A 226 8.24 24.56 4.02
CA LEU A 226 9.18 24.34 2.92
C LEU A 226 9.28 25.56 2.01
N SER A 227 8.16 26.17 1.62
CA SER A 227 8.16 27.32 0.72
C SER A 227 8.98 28.53 1.22
N LYS A 228 9.33 28.57 2.51
CA LYS A 228 10.12 29.64 3.11
C LYS A 228 11.62 29.32 3.17
N ILE A 229 11.98 28.04 3.07
CA ILE A 229 13.36 27.57 3.28
C ILE A 229 13.89 26.73 2.11
N ILE A 230 13.04 26.46 1.11
CA ILE A 230 13.44 25.73 -0.08
C ILE A 230 14.50 26.51 -0.87
N PRO A 231 15.66 25.90 -1.17
CA PRO A 231 16.70 26.51 -1.98
C PRO A 231 16.28 26.62 -3.46
N ASP A 232 16.94 27.49 -4.21
CA ASP A 232 16.63 27.73 -5.62
C ASP A 232 17.00 26.55 -6.54
N ASP A 233 17.89 25.66 -6.08
CA ASP A 233 18.32 24.45 -6.77
C ASP A 233 17.47 23.21 -6.41
N VAL A 234 16.36 23.41 -5.67
CA VAL A 234 15.44 22.32 -5.25
C VAL A 234 14.03 22.62 -5.73
N GLU A 235 13.43 21.66 -6.43
CA GLU A 235 12.03 21.69 -6.80
C GLU A 235 11.21 20.65 -6.02
N VAL A 236 9.95 20.96 -5.76
CA VAL A 236 9.04 20.12 -4.96
C VAL A 236 7.75 19.87 -5.71
N THR A 237 7.43 18.61 -5.98
CA THR A 237 6.10 18.22 -6.44
C THR A 237 5.24 17.76 -5.27
N VAL A 238 4.05 18.32 -5.14
CA VAL A 238 3.07 17.99 -4.11
C VAL A 238 1.86 17.30 -4.73
N VAL A 239 1.73 16.00 -4.54
CA VAL A 239 0.57 15.23 -5.03
C VAL A 239 -0.52 15.21 -3.96
N CYS A 240 -1.63 15.85 -4.27
CA CYS A 240 -2.79 15.97 -3.38
C CYS A 240 -3.78 14.79 -3.48
N GLY A 241 -3.60 13.91 -4.48
CA GLY A 241 -4.49 12.78 -4.72
C GLY A 241 -5.95 13.21 -4.91
N THR A 242 -6.87 12.48 -4.28
CA THR A 242 -8.31 12.76 -4.34
C THR A 242 -8.75 13.94 -3.46
N ASN A 243 -7.83 14.61 -2.75
CA ASN A 243 -8.14 15.76 -1.88
C ASN A 243 -8.26 17.07 -2.68
N LYS A 244 -9.42 17.26 -3.33
CA LYS A 244 -9.70 18.45 -4.15
C LYS A 244 -9.59 19.76 -3.37
N SER A 245 -9.89 19.76 -2.07
CA SER A 245 -9.80 20.95 -1.21
C SER A 245 -8.36 21.37 -0.98
N LEU A 246 -7.50 20.39 -0.64
CA LEU A 246 -6.07 20.59 -0.49
C LEU A 246 -5.44 21.12 -1.80
N PHE A 247 -5.75 20.44 -2.92
CA PHE A 247 -5.29 20.84 -4.24
C PHE A 247 -5.61 22.29 -4.57
N LYS A 248 -6.89 22.68 -4.48
CA LYS A 248 -7.31 24.07 -4.76
C LYS A 248 -6.62 25.09 -3.86
N LYS A 249 -6.47 24.77 -2.57
CA LYS A 249 -5.82 25.65 -1.59
C LYS A 249 -4.35 25.87 -1.91
N LEU A 250 -3.59 24.78 -2.18
CA LEU A 250 -2.17 24.87 -2.46
C LEU A 250 -1.91 25.48 -3.83
N LEU A 251 -2.66 25.10 -4.87
CA LEU A 251 -2.55 25.66 -6.21
C LEU A 251 -2.77 27.19 -6.20
N LYS A 252 -3.83 27.67 -5.50
CA LYS A 252 -4.05 29.13 -5.38
C LYS A 252 -2.90 29.84 -4.73
N LYS A 253 -2.22 29.20 -3.76
CA LYS A 253 -1.15 29.84 -2.97
C LYS A 253 0.19 29.83 -3.70
N TYR A 254 0.51 28.75 -4.42
CA TYR A 254 1.86 28.53 -4.97
C TYR A 254 1.93 28.57 -6.50
N ARG A 255 0.88 28.95 -7.21
CA ARG A 255 0.81 29.01 -8.69
C ARG A 255 1.88 29.88 -9.36
N HIS A 256 2.58 30.73 -8.62
CA HIS A 256 3.62 31.63 -9.11
C HIS A 256 5.01 31.31 -8.52
N ASP A 257 5.14 30.23 -7.76
CA ASP A 257 6.43 29.73 -7.26
C ASP A 257 6.87 28.56 -8.16
N GLU A 258 7.78 28.83 -9.07
CA GLU A 258 8.26 27.86 -10.06
C GLU A 258 8.95 26.63 -9.44
N ARG A 259 9.32 26.71 -8.16
CA ARG A 259 9.92 25.60 -7.41
C ARG A 259 8.90 24.64 -6.83
N ILE A 260 7.60 24.97 -6.86
CA ILE A 260 6.53 24.18 -6.18
C ILE A 260 5.42 23.80 -7.15
N HIS A 261 5.43 22.56 -7.57
CA HIS A 261 4.45 21.98 -8.49
C HIS A 261 3.31 21.33 -7.72
N ILE A 262 2.08 21.81 -7.89
CA ILE A 262 0.90 21.26 -7.20
C ILE A 262 0.12 20.38 -8.17
N VAL A 263 0.04 19.10 -7.85
CA VAL A 263 -0.62 18.05 -8.66
C VAL A 263 -1.84 17.50 -7.92
N GLY A 264 -2.93 17.31 -8.62
CA GLY A 264 -4.14 16.66 -8.10
C GLY A 264 -4.01 15.14 -8.11
N TYR A 265 -5.09 14.45 -8.49
CA TYR A 265 -5.03 13.03 -8.79
C TYR A 265 -4.31 12.83 -10.12
N THR A 266 -3.38 11.89 -10.16
CA THR A 266 -2.61 11.55 -11.37
C THR A 266 -2.33 10.05 -11.42
N ASP A 267 -2.23 9.48 -12.61
CA ASP A 267 -1.78 8.12 -12.89
C ASP A 267 -0.25 8.04 -13.14
N LYS A 268 0.43 9.20 -13.25
CA LYS A 268 1.86 9.31 -13.54
C LYS A 268 2.77 9.20 -12.31
N ILE A 269 2.30 8.62 -11.19
CA ILE A 269 3.09 8.54 -9.94
C ILE A 269 4.41 7.80 -10.16
N SER A 270 4.42 6.75 -10.94
CA SER A 270 5.62 6.01 -11.30
C SER A 270 6.68 6.93 -11.94
N LEU A 271 6.28 7.78 -12.89
CA LEU A 271 7.19 8.73 -13.54
C LEU A 271 7.66 9.84 -12.57
N TYR A 272 6.77 10.33 -11.68
CA TYR A 272 7.18 11.27 -10.62
C TYR A 272 8.20 10.63 -9.69
N MET A 273 8.08 9.35 -9.36
CA MET A 273 9.07 8.65 -8.54
C MET A 273 10.40 8.48 -9.29
N ASP A 274 10.39 8.21 -10.60
CA ASP A 274 11.62 8.18 -11.41
C ASP A 274 12.36 9.53 -11.40
N ALA A 275 11.62 10.66 -11.39
CA ALA A 275 12.17 12.00 -11.32
C ALA A 275 12.70 12.41 -9.93
N THR A 276 12.46 11.61 -8.88
CA THR A 276 12.58 12.02 -7.48
C THR A 276 13.96 11.66 -6.89
N ASP A 277 14.57 12.61 -6.17
CA ASP A 277 15.75 12.39 -5.34
C ASP A 277 15.39 12.04 -3.89
N LEU A 278 14.25 12.55 -3.37
CA LEU A 278 13.75 12.27 -2.01
C LEU A 278 12.22 12.24 -1.98
N TYR A 279 11.65 11.18 -1.45
CA TYR A 279 10.21 11.01 -1.29
C TYR A 279 9.78 11.23 0.16
N LEU A 280 9.03 12.30 0.42
CA LEU A 280 8.41 12.56 1.71
C LEU A 280 6.99 11.99 1.72
N THR A 281 6.74 11.02 2.58
CA THR A 281 5.47 10.30 2.63
C THR A 281 5.14 9.78 4.05
N LYS A 282 3.96 9.22 4.21
CA LYS A 282 3.64 8.32 5.32
C LYS A 282 4.02 6.88 4.95
N PRO A 283 4.35 6.01 5.90
CA PRO A 283 4.82 4.64 5.62
C PRO A 283 3.68 3.67 5.28
N GLY A 284 2.91 3.94 4.23
CA GLY A 284 1.93 2.99 3.71
C GLY A 284 2.61 1.84 2.97
N GLY A 285 2.15 0.59 3.16
CA GLY A 285 2.79 -0.59 2.57
C GLY A 285 3.02 -0.47 1.07
N ILE A 286 1.97 -0.17 0.31
CA ILE A 286 2.05 -0.05 -1.16
C ILE A 286 2.95 1.11 -1.60
N SER A 287 2.72 2.33 -1.09
CA SER A 287 3.48 3.50 -1.57
C SER A 287 4.96 3.45 -1.20
N SER A 288 5.31 2.84 -0.05
CA SER A 288 6.70 2.60 0.31
C SER A 288 7.34 1.51 -0.55
N THR A 289 6.58 0.46 -0.94
CA THR A 289 7.03 -0.56 -1.88
C THR A 289 7.23 0.03 -3.28
N GLU A 290 6.31 0.88 -3.75
CA GLU A 290 6.43 1.59 -5.03
C GLU A 290 7.72 2.43 -5.07
N ALA A 291 8.01 3.20 -3.99
CA ALA A 291 9.25 3.94 -3.86
C ALA A 291 10.49 3.03 -3.82
N ALA A 292 10.40 1.90 -3.11
CA ALA A 292 11.48 0.92 -3.04
C ALA A 292 11.78 0.30 -4.42
N MET A 293 10.74 -0.04 -5.19
CA MET A 293 10.89 -0.54 -6.56
C MET A 293 11.57 0.47 -7.50
N LYS A 294 11.37 1.75 -7.26
CA LYS A 294 12.01 2.86 -7.99
C LYS A 294 13.36 3.27 -7.40
N CYS A 295 13.82 2.62 -6.32
CA CYS A 295 15.03 2.98 -5.54
C CYS A 295 15.03 4.44 -5.07
N VAL A 296 13.89 4.96 -4.65
CA VAL A 296 13.75 6.35 -4.18
C VAL A 296 13.92 6.41 -2.66
N PRO A 297 14.94 7.14 -2.15
CA PRO A 297 15.11 7.39 -0.72
C PRO A 297 13.87 8.02 -0.09
N MET A 298 13.51 7.58 1.12
CA MET A 298 12.29 8.00 1.78
C MET A 298 12.55 8.82 3.05
N LEU A 299 11.79 9.91 3.22
CA LEU A 299 11.58 10.56 4.51
C LEU A 299 10.18 10.22 5.00
N LEU A 300 10.09 9.39 6.03
CA LEU A 300 8.82 8.91 6.56
C LEU A 300 8.34 9.80 7.69
N ALA A 301 7.16 10.40 7.50
CA ALA A 301 6.49 11.19 8.51
C ALA A 301 5.84 10.30 9.55
N ASP A 302 5.64 10.83 10.77
CA ASP A 302 4.95 10.13 11.85
C ASP A 302 3.58 9.58 11.41
N VAL A 303 3.22 8.47 11.99
CA VAL A 303 2.11 7.61 11.57
C VAL A 303 0.92 7.67 12.51
N VAL A 304 -0.24 7.33 11.97
CA VAL A 304 -1.46 7.26 12.74
C VAL A 304 -1.47 6.03 13.66
N ALA A 305 -1.25 4.84 13.12
CA ALA A 305 -1.21 3.59 13.91
C ALA A 305 -0.99 2.32 13.07
N GLY A 306 -0.85 1.20 13.76
CA GLY A 306 -1.00 -0.15 13.24
C GLY A 306 0.13 -0.56 12.29
N CYS A 307 -0.23 -1.19 11.19
CA CYS A 307 0.71 -1.70 10.19
C CYS A 307 1.72 -0.65 9.69
N GLU A 308 1.34 0.65 9.67
CA GLU A 308 2.25 1.72 9.26
C GLU A 308 3.50 1.84 10.17
N LEU A 309 3.41 1.48 11.45
CA LEU A 309 4.58 1.44 12.35
C LEU A 309 5.56 0.34 11.95
N HIS A 310 5.05 -0.81 11.54
CA HIS A 310 5.87 -1.94 11.07
C HIS A 310 6.53 -1.62 9.73
N ASN A 311 5.79 -1.02 8.80
CA ASN A 311 6.33 -0.54 7.52
C ASN A 311 7.46 0.48 7.76
N MET A 312 7.24 1.45 8.65
CA MET A 312 8.22 2.46 9.01
C MET A 312 9.49 1.83 9.58
N LYS A 313 9.33 0.87 10.51
CA LYS A 313 10.45 0.14 11.10
C LYS A 313 11.21 -0.64 10.05
N PHE A 314 10.52 -1.37 9.18
CA PHE A 314 11.14 -2.20 8.13
C PHE A 314 12.05 -1.36 7.23
N PHE A 315 11.56 -0.27 6.66
CA PHE A 315 12.36 0.58 5.76
C PHE A 315 13.43 1.39 6.50
N GLY A 316 13.19 1.74 7.76
CA GLY A 316 14.18 2.39 8.63
C GLY A 316 15.35 1.46 8.96
N ASP A 317 15.07 0.22 9.39
CA ASP A 317 16.07 -0.79 9.72
C ASP A 317 16.89 -1.22 8.48
N MET A 318 16.26 -1.25 7.31
CA MET A 318 16.92 -1.47 6.03
C MET A 318 17.89 -0.35 5.65
N GLY A 319 17.78 0.84 6.25
CA GLY A 319 18.54 2.04 5.88
C GLY A 319 18.00 2.75 4.63
N ALA A 320 16.81 2.39 4.16
CA ALA A 320 16.15 2.97 2.99
C ALA A 320 15.31 4.20 3.32
N ALA A 321 15.04 4.43 4.61
CA ALA A 321 14.22 5.55 5.06
C ALA A 321 14.84 6.25 6.28
N VAL A 322 14.66 7.57 6.32
CA VAL A 322 14.84 8.39 7.53
C VAL A 322 13.46 8.63 8.14
N ILE A 323 13.37 8.53 9.46
CA ILE A 323 12.10 8.68 10.19
C ILE A 323 12.11 10.01 10.92
N GLU A 324 11.10 10.87 10.64
CA GLU A 324 10.91 12.11 11.40
C GLU A 324 9.58 12.07 12.16
N LYS A 325 9.68 11.98 13.48
CA LYS A 325 8.52 11.89 14.40
C LYS A 325 7.85 13.23 14.62
N SER A 326 8.62 14.33 14.50
CA SER A 326 8.10 15.67 14.70
C SER A 326 7.59 16.27 13.39
N LEU A 327 6.26 16.38 13.26
CA LEU A 327 5.65 17.05 12.12
C LEU A 327 6.11 18.51 11.94
N SER A 328 6.61 19.13 13.02
CA SER A 328 7.17 20.48 12.97
C SER A 328 8.54 20.54 12.30
N ASN A 329 9.30 19.45 12.29
CA ASN A 329 10.67 19.41 11.76
C ASN A 329 10.76 18.79 10.36
N LEU A 330 9.62 18.32 9.81
CA LEU A 330 9.63 17.64 8.51
C LEU A 330 10.22 18.49 7.38
N ALA A 331 9.95 19.80 7.38
CA ALA A 331 10.44 20.69 6.35
C ALA A 331 11.96 20.87 6.43
N GLU A 332 12.47 21.15 7.61
CA GLU A 332 13.90 21.32 7.89
C GLU A 332 14.65 20.02 7.61
N LYS A 333 14.10 18.88 8.09
CA LYS A 333 14.70 17.56 7.88
C LYS A 333 14.73 17.15 6.41
N SER A 334 13.71 17.51 5.63
CA SER A 334 13.70 17.23 4.20
C SER A 334 14.76 18.05 3.43
N ILE A 335 15.00 19.31 3.80
CA ILE A 335 16.08 20.11 3.20
C ILE A 335 17.47 19.61 3.61
N GLU A 336 17.65 19.23 4.88
CA GLU A 336 18.89 18.60 5.34
C GLU A 336 19.20 17.35 4.52
N LEU A 337 18.21 16.45 4.42
CA LEU A 337 18.39 15.14 3.80
C LEU A 337 18.59 15.23 2.27
N ILE A 338 17.82 16.08 1.56
CA ILE A 338 17.96 16.20 0.10
C ILE A 338 19.33 16.76 -0.32
N ARG A 339 19.99 17.49 0.57
CA ARG A 339 21.36 18.02 0.37
C ARG A 339 22.45 17.03 0.77
N ASP A 340 22.15 16.02 1.56
CA ASP A 340 23.10 14.97 1.94
C ASP A 340 23.18 13.90 0.84
N THR A 341 23.94 14.23 -0.22
CA THR A 341 24.12 13.31 -1.36
C THR A 341 24.71 11.95 -0.95
N LYS A 342 25.57 11.93 0.08
CA LYS A 342 26.15 10.68 0.59
C LYS A 342 25.06 9.80 1.20
N LYS A 343 24.23 10.39 2.06
CA LYS A 343 23.14 9.67 2.72
C LYS A 343 22.11 9.16 1.71
N LEU A 344 21.73 9.98 0.71
CA LEU A 344 20.81 9.55 -0.35
C LEU A 344 21.36 8.36 -1.13
N LYS A 345 22.65 8.36 -1.49
CA LYS A 345 23.28 7.21 -2.18
C LYS A 345 23.33 5.95 -1.32
N GLU A 346 23.56 6.07 -0.01
CA GLU A 346 23.50 4.94 0.92
C GLU A 346 22.10 4.33 0.95
N MET A 347 21.05 5.18 0.98
CA MET A 347 19.67 4.76 0.96
C MET A 347 19.26 4.11 -0.38
N GLU A 348 19.68 4.68 -1.51
CA GLU A 348 19.48 4.09 -2.85
C GLU A 348 20.09 2.68 -2.92
N LYS A 349 21.33 2.52 -2.45
CA LYS A 349 22.02 1.22 -2.41
C LYS A 349 21.29 0.19 -1.53
N ALA A 350 20.73 0.61 -0.40
CA ALA A 350 19.91 -0.29 0.43
C ALA A 350 18.66 -0.77 -0.31
N LEU A 351 18.04 0.10 -1.12
CA LEU A 351 16.88 -0.22 -1.93
C LEU A 351 17.21 -1.09 -3.16
N GLU A 352 18.38 -0.95 -3.75
CA GLU A 352 18.83 -1.82 -4.83
C GLU A 352 18.90 -3.29 -4.39
N ASN A 353 19.36 -3.53 -3.17
CA ASN A 353 19.40 -4.88 -2.60
C ASN A 353 17.98 -5.45 -2.31
N TYR A 354 17.01 -4.60 -2.00
CA TYR A 354 15.62 -5.01 -1.77
C TYR A 354 14.90 -5.43 -3.06
N ASN A 355 15.27 -4.82 -4.19
CA ASN A 355 14.53 -4.91 -5.46
C ASN A 355 14.62 -6.27 -6.19
N GLN A 356 14.99 -7.34 -5.50
CA GLN A 356 15.20 -8.68 -6.11
C GLN A 356 13.90 -9.49 -6.29
N SER A 357 12.80 -9.12 -5.62
CA SER A 357 11.54 -9.87 -5.70
C SER A 357 10.45 -9.05 -6.40
N VAL A 358 9.99 -9.53 -7.53
CA VAL A 358 8.87 -8.93 -8.27
C VAL A 358 7.57 -9.59 -7.79
N GLY A 359 6.88 -8.96 -6.82
CA GLY A 359 5.73 -9.51 -6.11
C GLY A 359 4.68 -10.18 -7.02
N THR A 360 4.20 -9.48 -8.04
CA THR A 360 3.19 -10.03 -8.98
C THR A 360 3.67 -11.25 -9.74
N ARG A 361 4.91 -11.23 -10.25
CA ARG A 361 5.51 -12.37 -10.95
C ARG A 361 5.67 -13.56 -10.01
N GLY A 362 6.18 -13.33 -8.79
CA GLY A 362 6.35 -14.40 -7.81
C GLY A 362 5.03 -15.10 -7.46
N ILE A 363 3.93 -14.32 -7.31
CA ILE A 363 2.59 -14.89 -7.09
C ILE A 363 2.16 -15.71 -8.30
N PHE A 364 2.30 -15.18 -9.51
CA PHE A 364 1.93 -15.88 -10.74
C PHE A 364 2.70 -17.19 -10.89
N ASP A 365 4.02 -17.17 -10.70
CA ASP A 365 4.89 -18.34 -10.88
C ASP A 365 4.57 -19.47 -9.87
N ASN A 366 4.10 -19.14 -8.66
CA ASN A 366 3.68 -20.13 -7.66
C ASN A 366 2.24 -20.64 -7.84
N LEU A 367 1.40 -19.94 -8.57
CA LEU A 367 0.01 -20.33 -8.79
C LEU A 367 -0.26 -20.97 -10.16
N LYS A 368 0.64 -20.80 -11.14
CA LYS A 368 0.39 -21.26 -12.54
C LYS A 368 0.32 -22.78 -12.69
N ASP A 369 1.03 -23.53 -11.84
CA ASP A 369 1.05 -25.01 -11.83
C ASP A 369 -0.11 -25.57 -11.01
#